data_ac4a144631cb886aa35870d60bda9bef
#
_entry.id   ac4a144631cb886aa35870d60bda9bef
#
_cell.length_a   1.000
_cell.length_b   1.000
_cell.length_c   1.000
_cell.angle_alpha   90.00
_cell.angle_beta   90.00
_cell.angle_gamma   90.00
#
_symmetry.space_group_name_H-M   'P 1'
#
loop_
_entity.id
_entity.type
_entity.pdbx_description
1 polymer ?
#
loop_
_entity_poly.entity_id
_entity_poly.type
_entity_poly.pdbx_seq_one_letter_code
_entity_poly.pdbx_strand_id
1 'polypeptide(L)'
;MKAVILAAGIASRLRPLTNDHPKCLLKIGNRSLLERTIDGLLINGIDEIVIVTGYLKEMIEDFVRATYPNLSVKFIYNEVYASTNNIYSLWLAKPEVLHEKEIILLDSDILFDPLMIKILQ
;
A
#
# COMPACT_ATOMS: atom_id res chain seq x y z
N MET A 1 7.33 -9.50 -11.30
CA MET A 1 7.20 -9.34 -9.84
C MET A 1 5.97 -8.49 -9.54
N LYS A 2 5.19 -8.88 -8.57
CA LYS A 2 4.01 -8.13 -8.14
C LYS A 2 4.27 -7.56 -6.75
N ALA A 3 3.76 -6.37 -6.48
CA ALA A 3 3.87 -5.75 -5.16
C ALA A 3 2.57 -5.85 -4.38
N VAL A 4 2.67 -6.10 -3.08
CA VAL A 4 1.54 -6.07 -2.16
C VAL A 4 1.82 -4.99 -1.11
N ILE A 5 0.91 -4.03 -1.02
CA ILE A 5 1.00 -2.95 -0.03
C ILE A 5 -0.07 -3.18 1.03
N LEU A 6 0.34 -3.30 2.28
CA LEU A 6 -0.56 -3.49 3.41
C LEU A 6 -0.92 -2.12 4.00
N ALA A 7 -2.15 -1.68 3.76
CA ALA A 7 -2.60 -0.33 4.12
C ALA A 7 -3.91 -0.32 4.92
N ALA A 8 -4.20 -1.42 5.63
CA ALA A 8 -5.49 -1.57 6.31
C ALA A 8 -5.53 -0.97 7.72
N GLY A 9 -4.39 -0.75 8.37
CA GLY A 9 -4.32 -0.38 9.77
C GLY A 9 -4.80 1.03 10.09
N ILE A 10 -5.26 1.23 11.32
CA ILE A 10 -5.76 2.54 11.81
C ILE A 10 -4.62 3.49 12.16
N ALA A 11 -3.46 2.96 12.57
CA ALA A 11 -2.32 3.76 13.04
C ALA A 11 -2.72 4.73 14.17
N SER A 12 -3.39 4.21 15.20
CA SER A 12 -3.90 5.02 16.31
C SER A 12 -2.83 5.82 17.05
N ARG A 13 -1.57 5.38 16.98
CA ARG A 13 -0.43 6.08 17.61
C ARG A 13 -0.18 7.46 17.02
N LEU A 14 -0.66 7.72 15.81
CA LEU A 14 -0.47 9.00 15.12
C LEU A 14 -1.66 9.94 15.26
N ARG A 15 -2.67 9.58 16.05
CA ARG A 15 -3.79 10.48 16.29
C ARG A 15 -3.31 11.75 16.99
N PRO A 16 -3.86 12.91 16.63
CA PRO A 16 -5.04 13.13 15.79
C PRO A 16 -4.78 13.14 14.28
N LEU A 17 -3.52 12.97 13.82
CA LEU A 17 -3.19 13.04 12.38
C LEU A 17 -3.94 12.03 11.54
N THR A 18 -4.25 10.84 12.12
CA THR A 18 -4.95 9.77 11.42
C THR A 18 -6.45 9.74 11.68
N ASN A 19 -7.03 10.76 12.33
CA ASN A 19 -8.48 10.82 12.53
C ASN A 19 -9.24 10.98 11.22
N ASP A 20 -8.69 11.75 10.28
CA ASP A 20 -9.32 12.07 9.00
C ASP A 20 -8.60 11.48 7.80
N HIS A 21 -7.41 10.91 7.99
CA HIS A 21 -6.56 10.41 6.90
C HIS A 21 -5.92 9.09 7.29
N PRO A 22 -5.84 8.12 6.37
CA PRO A 22 -5.03 6.94 6.63
C PRO A 22 -3.56 7.32 6.68
N LYS A 23 -2.77 6.55 7.45
CA LYS A 23 -1.35 6.83 7.67
C LYS A 23 -0.57 6.96 6.37
N CYS A 24 -0.85 6.10 5.40
CA CYS A 24 -0.12 6.10 4.13
C CYS A 24 -0.36 7.35 3.28
N LEU A 25 -1.40 8.12 3.56
CA LEU A 25 -1.66 9.38 2.86
C LEU A 25 -1.13 10.61 3.60
N LEU A 26 -0.50 10.43 4.75
CA LEU A 26 0.20 11.51 5.44
C LEU A 26 1.41 11.93 4.59
N LYS A 27 1.59 13.23 4.46
CA LYS A 27 2.67 13.76 3.61
C LYS A 27 3.96 13.96 4.39
N ILE A 28 5.07 13.58 3.75
CA ILE A 28 6.41 13.92 4.17
C ILE A 28 6.96 14.81 3.06
N GLY A 29 7.11 16.10 3.36
CA GLY A 29 7.33 17.10 2.34
C GLY A 29 6.04 17.33 1.55
N ASN A 30 6.11 17.25 0.23
CA ASN A 30 4.96 17.50 -0.65
C ASN A 30 4.31 16.24 -1.20
N ARG A 31 4.76 15.03 -0.76
CA ARG A 31 4.26 13.75 -1.25
C ARG A 31 3.90 12.84 -0.09
N SER A 32 2.81 12.09 -0.26
CA SER A 32 2.40 11.10 0.75
C SER A 32 3.34 9.90 0.76
N LEU A 33 3.31 9.13 1.86
CA LEU A 33 4.04 7.87 1.95
C LEU A 33 3.64 6.92 0.83
N LEU A 34 2.34 6.82 0.54
CA LEU A 34 1.82 5.93 -0.52
C LEU A 34 2.34 6.36 -1.89
N GLU A 35 2.33 7.66 -2.18
CA GLU A 35 2.85 8.17 -3.46
C GLU A 35 4.32 7.82 -3.63
N ARG A 36 5.12 8.01 -2.58
CA ARG A 36 6.55 7.66 -2.62
C ARG A 36 6.75 6.16 -2.85
N THR A 37 5.94 5.32 -2.21
CA THR A 37 6.00 3.87 -2.37
C THR A 37 5.67 3.45 -3.80
N ILE A 38 4.57 3.95 -4.35
CA ILE A 38 4.15 3.59 -5.71
C ILE A 38 5.15 4.10 -6.73
N ASP A 39 5.62 5.34 -6.59
CA ASP A 39 6.63 5.88 -7.51
C ASP A 39 7.92 5.06 -7.48
N GLY A 40 8.34 4.62 -6.29
CA GLY A 40 9.52 3.77 -6.16
C GLY A 40 9.35 2.42 -6.85
N LEU A 41 8.17 1.84 -6.77
CA LEU A 41 7.85 0.59 -7.48
C LEU A 41 7.88 0.79 -8.99
N LEU A 42 7.26 1.86 -9.48
CA LEU A 42 7.19 2.16 -10.91
C LEU A 42 8.58 2.45 -11.50
N ILE A 43 9.44 3.17 -10.77
CA ILE A 43 10.82 3.42 -11.21
C ILE A 43 11.57 2.11 -11.44
N ASN A 44 11.24 1.08 -10.66
CA ASN A 44 11.89 -0.23 -10.76
C ASN A 44 11.14 -1.21 -11.67
N GLY A 45 10.16 -0.72 -12.44
CA GLY A 45 9.45 -1.53 -13.41
C GLY A 45 8.36 -2.43 -12.83
N ILE A 46 7.99 -2.21 -11.58
CA ILE A 46 6.92 -2.98 -10.92
C ILE A 46 5.62 -2.19 -11.05
N ASP A 47 4.75 -2.61 -11.94
CA ASP A 47 3.53 -1.91 -12.30
C ASP A 47 2.25 -2.70 -12.00
N GLU A 48 2.36 -3.88 -11.40
CA GLU A 48 1.23 -4.66 -10.92
C GLU A 48 1.23 -4.60 -9.40
N ILE A 49 0.23 -3.96 -8.83
CA ILE A 49 0.18 -3.66 -7.40
C ILE A 49 -1.14 -4.11 -6.81
N VAL A 50 -1.06 -4.79 -5.67
CA VAL A 50 -2.22 -5.14 -4.84
C VAL A 50 -2.14 -4.29 -3.58
N ILE A 51 -3.21 -3.59 -3.24
CA ILE A 51 -3.29 -2.78 -2.02
C ILE A 51 -4.40 -3.34 -1.14
N VAL A 52 -4.04 -3.81 0.05
CA VAL A 52 -5.03 -4.24 1.04
C VAL A 52 -5.43 -3.02 1.86
N THR A 53 -6.69 -2.66 1.78
CA THR A 53 -7.25 -1.47 2.43
C THR A 53 -8.13 -1.83 3.62
N GLY A 54 -8.43 -0.85 4.43
CA GLY A 54 -9.31 -1.02 5.59
C GLY A 54 -9.75 0.35 6.06
N TYR A 55 -9.04 0.90 7.02
CA TYR A 55 -9.35 2.21 7.58
C TYR A 55 -9.33 3.28 6.48
N LEU A 56 -10.46 3.98 6.30
CA LEU A 56 -10.63 5.05 5.32
C LEU A 56 -10.28 4.62 3.89
N LYS A 57 -10.71 3.42 3.51
CA LYS A 57 -10.34 2.82 2.22
C LYS A 57 -10.64 3.71 1.01
N GLU A 58 -11.76 4.45 1.04
CA GLU A 58 -12.18 5.31 -0.07
C GLU A 58 -11.15 6.38 -0.37
N MET A 59 -10.51 6.94 0.65
CA MET A 59 -9.47 7.95 0.46
C MET A 59 -8.26 7.38 -0.28
N ILE A 60 -7.88 6.15 0.04
CA ILE A 60 -6.76 5.47 -0.62
C ILE A 60 -7.11 5.18 -2.08
N GLU A 61 -8.29 4.61 -2.31
CA GLU A 61 -8.74 4.27 -3.66
C GLU A 61 -8.86 5.52 -4.54
N ASP A 62 -9.46 6.58 -4.01
CA ASP A 62 -9.62 7.84 -4.76
C ASP A 62 -8.27 8.46 -5.10
N PHE A 63 -7.35 8.46 -4.15
CA PHE A 63 -6.01 8.99 -4.38
C PHE A 63 -5.29 8.23 -5.50
N VAL A 64 -5.30 6.91 -5.43
CA VAL A 64 -4.58 6.07 -6.41
C VAL A 64 -5.19 6.22 -7.79
N ARG A 65 -6.52 6.21 -7.91
CA ARG A 65 -7.19 6.35 -9.20
C ARG A 65 -6.98 7.73 -9.82
N ALA A 66 -6.94 8.77 -8.99
CA ALA A 66 -6.71 10.13 -9.47
C ALA A 66 -5.26 10.37 -9.88
N THR A 67 -4.31 9.83 -9.11
CA THR A 67 -2.88 10.06 -9.33
C THR A 67 -2.28 9.12 -10.38
N TYR A 68 -2.77 7.87 -10.43
CA TYR A 68 -2.25 6.83 -11.31
C TYR A 68 -3.37 6.18 -12.11
N PRO A 69 -4.02 6.91 -13.02
CA PRO A 69 -5.22 6.42 -13.72
C PRO A 69 -4.97 5.20 -14.63
N ASN A 70 -3.73 4.99 -15.03
CA ASN A 70 -3.38 3.88 -15.93
C ASN A 70 -2.67 2.72 -15.21
N LEU A 71 -2.55 2.80 -13.89
CA LEU A 71 -1.87 1.77 -13.11
C LEU A 71 -2.74 0.53 -12.97
N SER A 72 -2.13 -0.65 -13.14
CA SER A 72 -2.79 -1.91 -12.84
C SER A 72 -2.77 -2.14 -11.33
N VAL A 73 -3.86 -1.79 -10.66
CA VAL A 73 -3.98 -1.92 -9.21
C VAL A 73 -5.24 -2.70 -8.84
N LYS A 74 -5.09 -3.60 -7.88
CA LYS A 74 -6.19 -4.35 -7.28
C LYS A 74 -6.33 -3.94 -5.83
N PHE A 75 -7.52 -3.49 -5.44
CA PHE A 75 -7.82 -3.18 -4.04
C PHE A 75 -8.52 -4.37 -3.39
N ILE A 76 -8.08 -4.76 -2.21
CA ILE A 76 -8.71 -5.79 -1.39
C ILE A 76 -9.07 -5.16 -0.06
N TYR A 77 -10.35 -5.19 0.29
CA TYR A 77 -10.82 -4.60 1.53
C TYR A 77 -10.77 -5.62 2.67
N ASN A 78 -10.06 -5.25 3.74
CA ASN A 78 -10.08 -6.00 4.99
C ASN A 78 -11.20 -5.43 5.87
N GLU A 79 -12.35 -6.07 5.87
CA GLU A 79 -13.54 -5.61 6.60
C GLU A 79 -13.34 -5.61 8.11
N VAL A 80 -12.41 -6.41 8.61
CA VAL A 80 -12.14 -6.53 10.05
C VAL A 80 -10.79 -5.91 10.42
N TYR A 81 -10.41 -4.85 9.73
CA TYR A 81 -9.11 -4.20 9.91
C TYR A 81 -8.85 -3.74 11.35
N ALA A 82 -9.89 -3.36 12.09
CA ALA A 82 -9.76 -2.86 13.46
C ALA A 82 -9.37 -3.95 14.46
N SER A 83 -9.64 -5.22 14.15
CA SER A 83 -9.41 -6.36 15.05
C SER A 83 -8.38 -7.35 14.52
N THR A 84 -7.74 -7.07 13.37
CA THR A 84 -6.76 -7.97 12.76
C THR A 84 -5.44 -7.26 12.54
N ASN A 85 -4.43 -8.03 12.11
CA ASN A 85 -3.09 -7.53 11.86
C ASN A 85 -2.67 -7.73 10.41
N ASN A 86 -1.42 -7.41 10.09
CA ASN A 86 -0.87 -7.52 8.74
C ASN A 86 -0.89 -8.96 8.20
N ILE A 87 -0.81 -9.97 9.06
CA ILE A 87 -0.85 -11.37 8.62
C ILE A 87 -2.20 -11.69 7.99
N TYR A 88 -3.28 -11.22 8.59
CA TYR A 88 -4.62 -11.41 8.03
C TYR A 88 -4.76 -10.68 6.69
N SER A 89 -4.28 -9.44 6.60
CA SER A 89 -4.31 -8.67 5.37
C SER A 89 -3.52 -9.37 4.26
N LEU A 90 -2.35 -9.92 4.58
CA LEU A 90 -1.57 -10.69 3.63
C LEU A 90 -2.32 -11.95 3.18
N TRP A 91 -2.99 -12.62 4.09
CA TRP A 91 -3.80 -13.80 3.77
C TRP A 91 -4.92 -13.45 2.78
N LEU A 92 -5.56 -12.29 2.95
CA LEU A 92 -6.59 -11.83 2.01
C LEU A 92 -6.02 -11.57 0.61
N ALA A 93 -4.77 -11.14 0.51
CA ALA A 93 -4.12 -10.87 -0.76
C ALA A 93 -3.62 -12.15 -1.46
N LYS A 94 -3.59 -13.28 -0.77
CA LYS A 94 -3.03 -14.53 -1.29
C LYS A 94 -3.55 -14.93 -2.66
N PRO A 95 -4.87 -14.90 -2.95
CA PRO A 95 -5.37 -15.30 -4.28
C PRO A 95 -4.78 -14.47 -5.43
N GLU A 96 -4.43 -13.22 -5.17
CA GLU A 96 -3.92 -12.30 -6.20
C GLU A 96 -2.44 -12.55 -6.51
N VAL A 97 -1.71 -13.25 -5.63
CA VAL A 97 -0.26 -13.45 -5.79
C VAL A 97 0.13 -14.92 -5.83
N LEU A 98 -0.86 -15.83 -5.77
CA LEU A 98 -0.63 -17.26 -5.62
C LEU A 98 0.26 -17.85 -6.73
N HIS A 99 0.17 -17.32 -7.95
CA HIS A 99 0.90 -17.81 -9.11
C HIS A 99 2.17 -17.02 -9.41
N GLU A 100 2.48 -16.03 -8.59
CA GLU A 100 3.68 -15.24 -8.77
C GLU A 100 4.90 -15.94 -8.16
N LYS A 101 6.00 -15.97 -8.89
CA LYS A 101 7.25 -16.56 -8.39
C LYS A 101 7.87 -15.70 -7.31
N GLU A 102 7.74 -14.39 -7.44
CA GLU A 102 8.31 -13.43 -6.52
C GLU A 102 7.33 -12.30 -6.28
N ILE A 103 7.20 -11.88 -5.03
CA ILE A 103 6.42 -10.71 -4.65
C ILE A 103 7.27 -9.81 -3.76
N ILE A 104 6.96 -8.52 -3.78
CA ILE A 104 7.46 -7.57 -2.79
C ILE A 104 6.31 -7.22 -1.87
N LEU A 105 6.53 -7.42 -0.56
CA LEU A 105 5.55 -7.07 0.47
C LEU A 105 6.01 -5.80 1.17
N LEU A 106 5.16 -4.79 1.19
CA LEU A 106 5.47 -3.49 1.77
C LEU A 106 4.41 -3.07 2.77
N ASP A 107 4.86 -2.54 3.92
CA ASP A 107 3.99 -1.80 4.81
C ASP A 107 3.80 -0.39 4.26
N SER A 108 2.59 0.13 4.38
CA SER A 108 2.24 1.44 3.82
C SER A 108 2.86 2.62 4.56
N ASP A 109 3.49 2.39 5.69
CA ASP A 109 4.05 3.42 6.55
C ASP A 109 5.59 3.51 6.49
N ILE A 110 6.21 2.82 5.55
CA ILE A 110 7.66 2.77 5.43
C ILE A 110 8.12 3.75 4.35
N LEU A 111 9.07 4.61 4.70
CA LEU A 111 9.81 5.41 3.76
C LEU A 111 11.09 4.67 3.38
N PHE A 112 11.29 4.41 2.10
CA PHE A 112 12.47 3.68 1.64
C PHE A 112 13.07 4.34 0.39
N ASP A 113 14.36 4.06 0.15
CA ASP A 113 15.03 4.48 -1.07
C ASP A 113 14.63 3.51 -2.21
N PRO A 114 14.18 4.02 -3.38
CA PRO A 114 13.84 3.17 -4.52
C PRO A 114 14.96 2.21 -4.94
N LEU A 115 16.21 2.53 -4.64
CA LEU A 115 17.35 1.66 -4.91
C LEU A 115 17.24 0.32 -4.17
N MET A 116 16.60 0.30 -3.00
CA MET A 116 16.41 -0.94 -2.25
C MET A 116 15.57 -1.95 -3.04
N ILE A 117 14.55 -1.47 -3.75
CA ILE A 117 13.71 -2.33 -4.58
C ILE A 117 14.54 -2.93 -5.71
N LYS A 118 15.40 -2.15 -6.33
CA LYS A 118 16.29 -2.62 -7.39
C LYS A 118 17.22 -3.74 -6.90
N ILE A 119 17.74 -3.62 -5.70
CA ILE A 119 18.60 -4.64 -5.09
C ILE A 119 17.84 -5.95 -4.87
N LEU A 120 16.55 -5.86 -4.50
CA LEU A 120 15.72 -7.04 -4.25
C LEU A 120 15.28 -7.76 -5.53
N GLN A 121 15.38 -7.10 -6.66
CA GLN A 121 15.07 -7.70 -7.94
C GLN A 121 16.22 -8.58 -8.41
#